data_fb2f6dd4fc48b0cdaa94ef2203cd764f
#
_entry.id   fb2f6dd4fc48b0cdaa94ef2203cd764f
#
_cell.length_a   1.000
_cell.length_b   1.000
_cell.length_c   1.000
_cell.angle_alpha   90.00
_cell.angle_beta   90.00
_cell.angle_gamma   90.00
#
_symmetry.space_group_name_H-M   'P 1'
#
loop_
_entity.id
_entity.type
_entity.pdbx_description
1 polymer ?
#
loop_
_entity_poly.entity_id
_entity_poly.type
_entity_poly.pdbx_seq_one_letter_code
_entity_poly.pdbx_strand_id
1 'polypeptide(L)'
;MSLHGKTMFISGASRGIGLAIAKRVAADGANVALMAKTAEPHPKLPGTIYTAAAEIESVGGQALPIVGDVRDGDAVEAAVAQAVERFGGIDICVNNASAINLGSVEDVAQKAFDLMNAIQVRGTYAVSRACIPHLRNSDNPHILTLSPPIRLEPKWLRPTAYMMAKYGMSLCALGIAEEFGHLGIASNTLWPRTMVATAAVQNLLGGDEAMARSRKPEVYSDAAYAVLNQPAATYTGQSLLCEDVLIDVAGVTDLSIYDCVPGSELGVDLWVDSPNPPGYQQ
;
A
#
# COMPACT_ATOMS: atom_id res chain seq x y z
N MET A 1 -0.05 19.99 3.06
CA MET A 1 -1.50 20.09 2.76
C MET A 1 -2.22 19.23 3.79
N SER A 2 -3.55 19.35 3.93
CA SER A 2 -4.35 18.46 4.79
C SER A 2 -5.19 17.53 3.91
N LEU A 3 -5.42 16.31 4.38
CA LEU A 3 -6.32 15.34 3.73
C LEU A 3 -7.76 15.43 4.28
N HIS A 4 -8.06 16.45 5.08
CA HIS A 4 -9.39 16.67 5.63
C HIS A 4 -10.44 16.79 4.52
N GLY A 5 -11.52 16.00 4.62
CA GLY A 5 -12.58 15.92 3.64
C GLY A 5 -12.24 15.23 2.32
N LYS A 6 -10.98 14.82 2.11
CA LYS A 6 -10.55 14.03 0.94
C LYS A 6 -11.05 12.59 1.05
N THR A 7 -11.35 11.97 -0.08
CA THR A 7 -11.83 10.59 -0.13
C THR A 7 -10.75 9.67 -0.69
N MET A 8 -10.36 8.67 0.13
CA MET A 8 -9.47 7.59 -0.26
C MET A 8 -10.27 6.32 -0.58
N PHE A 9 -10.02 5.72 -1.74
CA PHE A 9 -10.37 4.34 -2.03
C PHE A 9 -9.15 3.45 -1.85
N ILE A 10 -9.24 2.43 -1.00
CA ILE A 10 -8.10 1.54 -0.71
C ILE A 10 -8.49 0.07 -0.81
N SER A 11 -7.68 -0.72 -1.53
CA SER A 11 -7.84 -2.16 -1.63
C SER A 11 -7.04 -2.91 -0.55
N GLY A 12 -7.64 -3.95 0.05
CA GLY A 12 -6.95 -4.83 1.00
C GLY A 12 -6.69 -4.24 2.40
N ALA A 13 -7.50 -3.29 2.85
CA ALA A 13 -7.27 -2.55 4.09
C ALA A 13 -7.97 -3.13 5.34
N SER A 14 -8.34 -4.41 5.35
CA SER A 14 -8.92 -5.04 6.54
C SER A 14 -7.92 -5.25 7.69
N ARG A 15 -6.63 -5.06 7.47
CA ARG A 15 -5.52 -5.22 8.44
C ARG A 15 -4.18 -4.68 7.89
N GLY A 16 -3.13 -4.75 8.74
CA GLY A 16 -1.74 -4.52 8.35
C GLY A 16 -1.49 -3.12 7.80
N ILE A 17 -0.63 -3.02 6.79
CA ILE A 17 -0.19 -1.77 6.18
C ILE A 17 -1.39 -0.96 5.63
N GLY A 18 -2.32 -1.62 4.93
CA GLY A 18 -3.48 -0.94 4.37
C GLY A 18 -4.37 -0.30 5.45
N LEU A 19 -4.59 -0.98 6.58
CA LEU A 19 -5.33 -0.42 7.72
C LEU A 19 -4.54 0.73 8.38
N ALA A 20 -3.22 0.60 8.53
CA ALA A 20 -2.39 1.66 9.10
C ALA A 20 -2.47 2.95 8.24
N ILE A 21 -2.37 2.84 6.91
CA ILE A 21 -2.53 3.97 5.98
C ILE A 21 -3.92 4.57 6.12
N ALA A 22 -4.97 3.73 6.13
CA ALA A 22 -6.35 4.19 6.26
C ALA A 22 -6.58 4.97 7.57
N LYS A 23 -6.08 4.46 8.69
CA LYS A 23 -6.14 5.15 10.00
C LYS A 23 -5.35 6.47 10.01
N ARG A 24 -4.16 6.48 9.37
CA ARG A 24 -3.31 7.68 9.33
C ARG A 24 -3.98 8.84 8.60
N VAL A 25 -4.62 8.57 7.46
CA VAL A 25 -5.33 9.61 6.70
C VAL A 25 -6.66 9.99 7.39
N ALA A 26 -7.34 9.03 7.99
CA ALA A 26 -8.57 9.25 8.75
C ALA A 26 -8.36 10.14 9.98
N ALA A 27 -7.20 10.04 10.64
CA ALA A 27 -6.83 10.93 11.75
C ALA A 27 -6.68 12.40 11.32
N ASP A 28 -6.51 12.67 10.03
CA ASP A 28 -6.54 14.01 9.44
C ASP A 28 -7.95 14.41 8.93
N GLY A 29 -8.97 13.58 9.20
CA GLY A 29 -10.36 13.83 8.81
C GLY A 29 -10.72 13.40 7.38
N ALA A 30 -9.96 12.48 6.78
CA ALA A 30 -10.28 11.92 5.47
C ALA A 30 -11.44 10.90 5.54
N ASN A 31 -12.16 10.74 4.44
CA ASN A 31 -13.09 9.65 4.21
C ASN A 31 -12.35 8.45 3.61
N VAL A 32 -12.67 7.24 4.05
CA VAL A 32 -12.02 6.01 3.57
C VAL A 32 -13.05 4.99 3.10
N ALA A 33 -13.08 4.72 1.80
CA ALA A 33 -13.75 3.55 1.23
C ALA A 33 -12.74 2.40 1.15
N LEU A 34 -12.97 1.35 1.93
CA LEU A 34 -12.06 0.21 2.00
C LEU A 34 -12.69 -1.04 1.40
N MET A 35 -12.02 -1.62 0.39
CA MET A 35 -12.47 -2.84 -0.27
C MET A 35 -11.62 -4.03 0.16
N ALA A 36 -12.22 -5.07 0.74
CA ALA A 36 -11.55 -6.33 1.05
C ALA A 36 -12.56 -7.49 1.11
N LYS A 37 -12.07 -8.71 0.94
CA LYS A 37 -12.93 -9.91 0.97
C LYS A 37 -13.20 -10.47 2.37
N THR A 38 -12.47 -10.04 3.40
CA THR A 38 -12.54 -10.60 4.75
C THR A 38 -13.67 -9.93 5.52
N ALA A 39 -14.87 -10.51 5.47
CA ALA A 39 -16.03 -10.06 6.22
C ALA A 39 -16.14 -10.75 7.58
N GLU A 40 -15.73 -12.03 7.65
CA GLU A 40 -15.83 -12.85 8.86
C GLU A 40 -14.45 -13.00 9.54
N PRO A 41 -14.43 -13.18 10.89
CA PRO A 41 -13.19 -13.44 11.61
C PRO A 41 -12.47 -14.70 11.09
N HIS A 42 -11.14 -14.61 11.00
CA HIS A 42 -10.31 -15.74 10.57
C HIS A 42 -9.40 -16.20 11.72
N PRO A 43 -9.26 -17.53 11.99
CA PRO A 43 -8.52 -18.03 13.16
C PRO A 43 -7.06 -17.58 13.26
N LYS A 44 -6.41 -17.31 12.12
CA LYS A 44 -4.97 -16.97 12.04
C LYS A 44 -4.70 -15.52 11.63
N LEU A 45 -5.73 -14.76 11.26
CA LEU A 45 -5.57 -13.40 10.74
C LEU A 45 -6.48 -12.47 11.53
N PRO A 46 -5.92 -11.45 12.19
CA PRO A 46 -6.73 -10.51 12.98
C PRO A 46 -7.60 -9.63 12.09
N GLY A 47 -8.73 -9.22 12.61
CA GLY A 47 -9.60 -8.22 12.02
C GLY A 47 -10.40 -8.65 10.80
N THR A 48 -11.47 -7.91 10.56
CA THR A 48 -12.33 -7.98 9.38
C THR A 48 -12.42 -6.60 8.76
N ILE A 49 -13.08 -6.47 7.63
CA ILE A 49 -13.32 -5.16 7.02
C ILE A 49 -14.19 -4.27 7.92
N TYR A 50 -15.06 -4.85 8.73
CA TYR A 50 -15.93 -4.13 9.66
C TYR A 50 -15.17 -3.64 10.91
N THR A 51 -14.27 -4.46 11.48
CA THR A 51 -13.41 -4.00 12.57
C THR A 51 -12.45 -2.92 12.12
N ALA A 52 -11.94 -3.02 10.89
CA ALA A 52 -11.11 -1.99 10.27
C ALA A 52 -11.88 -0.66 10.11
N ALA A 53 -13.14 -0.71 9.66
CA ALA A 53 -13.98 0.48 9.56
C ALA A 53 -14.18 1.14 10.92
N ALA A 54 -14.49 0.36 11.97
CA ALA A 54 -14.63 0.89 13.33
C ALA A 54 -13.33 1.53 13.86
N GLU A 55 -12.15 0.94 13.56
CA GLU A 55 -10.86 1.54 13.92
C GLU A 55 -10.60 2.86 13.17
N ILE A 56 -10.97 2.96 11.91
CA ILE A 56 -10.84 4.19 11.11
C ILE A 56 -11.74 5.29 11.68
N GLU A 57 -12.98 4.96 12.03
CA GLU A 57 -13.92 5.91 12.63
C GLU A 57 -13.46 6.36 14.03
N SER A 58 -12.84 5.48 14.81
CA SER A 58 -12.34 5.79 16.15
C SER A 58 -11.24 6.84 16.18
N VAL A 59 -10.54 7.07 15.06
CA VAL A 59 -9.48 8.09 14.93
C VAL A 59 -9.94 9.38 14.26
N GLY A 60 -11.24 9.51 13.93
CA GLY A 60 -11.85 10.76 13.46
C GLY A 60 -12.22 10.83 11.99
N GLY A 61 -11.99 9.78 11.20
CA GLY A 61 -12.44 9.71 9.81
C GLY A 61 -13.85 9.14 9.65
N GLN A 62 -14.30 9.04 8.41
CA GLN A 62 -15.48 8.27 8.03
C GLN A 62 -15.04 7.04 7.25
N ALA A 63 -15.66 5.88 7.51
CA ALA A 63 -15.34 4.63 6.83
C ALA A 63 -16.54 4.08 6.05
N LEU A 64 -16.26 3.51 4.87
CA LEU A 64 -17.20 2.73 4.08
C LEU A 64 -16.59 1.35 3.82
N PRO A 65 -16.94 0.31 4.61
CA PRO A 65 -16.48 -1.04 4.35
C PRO A 65 -17.24 -1.67 3.19
N ILE A 66 -16.53 -2.13 2.15
CA ILE A 66 -17.11 -2.76 0.96
C ILE A 66 -16.52 -4.15 0.80
N VAL A 67 -17.34 -5.18 0.99
CA VAL A 67 -16.92 -6.57 0.80
C VAL A 67 -16.80 -6.86 -0.70
N GLY A 68 -15.59 -7.21 -1.14
CA GLY A 68 -15.35 -7.53 -2.55
C GLY A 68 -13.93 -8.06 -2.79
N ASP A 69 -13.73 -8.65 -3.96
CA ASP A 69 -12.45 -9.19 -4.40
C ASP A 69 -11.92 -8.41 -5.60
N VAL A 70 -10.70 -7.88 -5.50
CA VAL A 70 -10.06 -7.09 -6.58
C VAL A 70 -9.84 -7.88 -7.89
N ARG A 71 -10.01 -9.21 -7.86
CA ARG A 71 -9.96 -10.08 -9.03
C ARG A 71 -11.23 -10.01 -9.89
N ASP A 72 -12.32 -9.52 -9.30
CA ASP A 72 -13.60 -9.32 -9.97
C ASP A 72 -13.72 -7.84 -10.38
N GLY A 73 -13.64 -7.57 -11.70
CA GLY A 73 -13.67 -6.21 -12.22
C GLY A 73 -15.01 -5.52 -12.01
N ASP A 74 -16.11 -6.25 -12.11
CA ASP A 74 -17.46 -5.69 -11.91
C ASP A 74 -17.67 -5.34 -10.43
N ALA A 75 -17.17 -6.19 -9.51
CA ALA A 75 -17.18 -5.88 -8.08
C ALA A 75 -16.32 -4.64 -7.75
N VAL A 76 -15.19 -4.44 -8.43
CA VAL A 76 -14.34 -3.24 -8.27
C VAL A 76 -15.09 -1.99 -8.75
N GLU A 77 -15.70 -2.03 -9.94
CA GLU A 77 -16.47 -0.90 -10.48
C GLU A 77 -17.65 -0.55 -9.56
N ALA A 78 -18.38 -1.55 -9.08
CA ALA A 78 -19.47 -1.35 -8.12
C ALA A 78 -19.00 -0.78 -6.78
N ALA A 79 -17.83 -1.19 -6.28
CA ALA A 79 -17.25 -0.68 -5.05
C ALA A 79 -16.84 0.80 -5.19
N VAL A 80 -16.22 1.16 -6.30
CA VAL A 80 -15.87 2.56 -6.60
C VAL A 80 -17.13 3.43 -6.72
N ALA A 81 -18.18 2.94 -7.40
CA ALA A 81 -19.46 3.64 -7.50
C ALA A 81 -20.10 3.89 -6.11
N GLN A 82 -20.09 2.91 -5.22
CA GLN A 82 -20.56 3.08 -3.83
C GLN A 82 -19.77 4.15 -3.06
N ALA A 83 -18.43 4.18 -3.24
CA ALA A 83 -17.58 5.20 -2.62
C ALA A 83 -17.93 6.60 -3.11
N VAL A 84 -18.14 6.75 -4.42
CA VAL A 84 -18.53 8.03 -5.05
C VAL A 84 -19.93 8.46 -4.60
N GLU A 85 -20.88 7.54 -4.56
CA GLU A 85 -22.23 7.84 -4.05
C GLU A 85 -22.20 8.30 -2.59
N ARG A 86 -21.38 7.64 -1.76
CA ARG A 86 -21.31 7.94 -0.31
C ARG A 86 -20.58 9.23 0.01
N PHE A 87 -19.49 9.54 -0.70
CA PHE A 87 -18.57 10.63 -0.36
C PHE A 87 -18.47 11.74 -1.41
N GLY A 88 -19.14 11.60 -2.56
CA GLY A 88 -19.18 12.60 -3.62
C GLY A 88 -18.04 12.53 -4.65
N GLY A 89 -17.01 11.73 -4.43
CA GLY A 89 -15.86 11.60 -5.33
C GLY A 89 -14.74 10.74 -4.76
N ILE A 90 -13.63 10.67 -5.49
CA ILE A 90 -12.39 10.00 -5.06
C ILE A 90 -11.22 10.93 -5.37
N ASP A 91 -10.40 11.21 -4.35
CA ASP A 91 -9.17 12.01 -4.45
C ASP A 91 -7.92 11.12 -4.47
N ILE A 92 -7.99 9.98 -3.81
CA ILE A 92 -6.84 9.10 -3.58
C ILE A 92 -7.25 7.65 -3.88
N CYS A 93 -6.44 6.95 -4.66
CA CYS A 93 -6.53 5.51 -4.91
C CYS A 93 -5.30 4.81 -4.35
N VAL A 94 -5.48 3.83 -3.44
CA VAL A 94 -4.38 3.05 -2.87
C VAL A 94 -4.49 1.57 -3.26
N ASN A 95 -3.52 1.10 -4.06
CA ASN A 95 -3.39 -0.29 -4.45
C ASN A 95 -2.51 -1.03 -3.41
N ASN A 96 -3.16 -1.65 -2.42
CA ASN A 96 -2.48 -2.37 -1.36
C ASN A 96 -2.78 -3.88 -1.37
N ALA A 97 -3.91 -4.33 -1.95
CA ALA A 97 -4.25 -5.75 -1.97
C ALA A 97 -3.12 -6.61 -2.54
N SER A 98 -2.74 -7.64 -1.81
CA SER A 98 -1.60 -8.52 -2.15
C SER A 98 -1.83 -9.94 -1.66
N ALA A 99 -1.17 -10.89 -2.34
CA ALA A 99 -0.93 -12.25 -1.88
C ALA A 99 0.57 -12.52 -1.94
N ILE A 100 1.09 -13.35 -1.05
CA ILE A 100 2.53 -13.63 -0.94
C ILE A 100 2.80 -15.13 -1.03
N ASN A 101 3.75 -15.49 -1.89
CA ASN A 101 4.40 -16.79 -1.90
C ASN A 101 5.85 -16.59 -2.38
N LEU A 102 6.82 -16.86 -1.50
CA LEU A 102 8.25 -16.65 -1.74
C LEU A 102 8.99 -17.93 -2.17
N GLY A 103 8.27 -18.97 -2.54
CA GLY A 103 8.86 -20.21 -3.06
C GLY A 103 9.64 -20.01 -4.36
N SER A 104 10.48 -20.98 -4.69
CA SER A 104 11.16 -21.04 -5.98
C SER A 104 10.16 -21.30 -7.13
N VAL A 105 10.62 -21.19 -8.38
CA VAL A 105 9.79 -21.53 -9.56
C VAL A 105 9.29 -22.98 -9.52
N GLU A 106 10.07 -23.87 -8.93
CA GLU A 106 9.72 -25.29 -8.77
C GLU A 106 8.64 -25.50 -7.68
N ASP A 107 8.68 -24.72 -6.60
CA ASP A 107 7.81 -24.89 -5.43
C ASP A 107 6.46 -24.18 -5.57
N VAL A 108 6.39 -23.09 -6.35
CA VAL A 108 5.17 -22.29 -6.51
C VAL A 108 4.24 -22.99 -7.49
N ALA A 109 3.17 -23.57 -6.97
CA ALA A 109 2.12 -24.16 -7.81
C ALA A 109 1.49 -23.09 -8.74
N GLN A 110 1.11 -23.48 -9.97
CA GLN A 110 0.49 -22.60 -10.97
C GLN A 110 -0.69 -21.81 -10.38
N LYS A 111 -1.53 -22.45 -9.57
CA LYS A 111 -2.67 -21.78 -8.89
C LYS A 111 -2.24 -20.63 -7.98
N ALA A 112 -1.09 -20.76 -7.30
CA ALA A 112 -0.57 -19.69 -6.43
C ALA A 112 0.03 -18.54 -7.26
N PHE A 113 0.71 -18.87 -8.37
CA PHE A 113 1.19 -17.88 -9.33
C PHE A 113 0.03 -17.08 -9.93
N ASP A 114 -1.01 -17.77 -10.42
CA ASP A 114 -2.19 -17.14 -11.00
C ASP A 114 -2.92 -16.26 -9.98
N LEU A 115 -3.02 -16.71 -8.72
CA LEU A 115 -3.62 -15.94 -7.63
C LEU A 115 -2.86 -14.63 -7.38
N MET A 116 -1.52 -14.70 -7.27
CA MET A 116 -0.69 -13.51 -7.06
C MET A 116 -0.86 -12.51 -8.20
N ASN A 117 -0.78 -12.96 -9.46
CA ASN A 117 -0.93 -12.08 -10.63
C ASN A 117 -2.34 -11.50 -10.75
N ALA A 118 -3.37 -12.29 -10.45
CA ALA A 118 -4.76 -11.84 -10.50
C ALA A 118 -5.05 -10.76 -9.44
N ILE A 119 -4.47 -10.87 -8.23
CA ILE A 119 -4.65 -9.87 -7.17
C ILE A 119 -3.77 -8.65 -7.43
N GLN A 120 -2.49 -8.84 -7.68
CA GLN A 120 -1.50 -7.77 -7.69
C GLN A 120 -1.49 -7.03 -9.03
N VAL A 121 -1.26 -7.71 -10.15
CA VAL A 121 -1.17 -7.07 -11.45
C VAL A 121 -2.55 -6.62 -11.95
N ARG A 122 -3.46 -7.60 -12.12
CA ARG A 122 -4.80 -7.33 -12.63
C ARG A 122 -5.63 -6.48 -11.68
N GLY A 123 -5.54 -6.74 -10.36
CA GLY A 123 -6.27 -5.97 -9.36
C GLY A 123 -5.81 -4.52 -9.28
N THR A 124 -4.49 -4.24 -9.32
CA THR A 124 -3.95 -2.88 -9.40
C THR A 124 -4.47 -2.14 -10.63
N TYR A 125 -4.44 -2.79 -11.80
CA TYR A 125 -4.98 -2.21 -13.03
C TYR A 125 -6.48 -1.91 -12.91
N ALA A 126 -7.28 -2.88 -12.44
CA ALA A 126 -8.74 -2.74 -12.35
C ALA A 126 -9.16 -1.63 -11.38
N VAL A 127 -8.54 -1.58 -10.19
CA VAL A 127 -8.83 -0.54 -9.17
C VAL A 127 -8.43 0.83 -9.66
N SER A 128 -7.23 0.97 -10.24
CA SER A 128 -6.77 2.25 -10.79
C SER A 128 -7.67 2.71 -11.95
N ARG A 129 -8.00 1.83 -12.88
CA ARG A 129 -8.89 2.11 -14.02
C ARG A 129 -10.26 2.63 -13.56
N ALA A 130 -10.85 2.00 -12.54
CA ALA A 130 -12.14 2.41 -12.01
C ALA A 130 -12.09 3.76 -11.29
N CYS A 131 -10.97 4.08 -10.60
CA CYS A 131 -10.81 5.34 -9.88
C CYS A 131 -10.45 6.54 -10.78
N ILE A 132 -9.70 6.36 -11.87
CA ILE A 132 -9.19 7.44 -12.74
C ILE A 132 -10.28 8.43 -13.19
N PRO A 133 -11.48 8.03 -13.64
CA PRO A 133 -12.52 8.98 -14.04
C PRO A 133 -12.93 9.94 -12.93
N HIS A 134 -12.88 9.51 -11.68
CA HIS A 134 -13.23 10.30 -10.50
C HIS A 134 -12.06 11.16 -10.01
N LEU A 135 -10.84 10.64 -10.07
CA LEU A 135 -9.61 11.37 -9.73
C LEU A 135 -9.41 12.63 -10.58
N ARG A 136 -9.90 12.65 -11.81
CA ARG A 136 -9.86 13.85 -12.68
C ARG A 136 -10.59 15.07 -12.11
N ASN A 137 -11.49 14.87 -11.16
CA ASN A 137 -12.27 15.94 -10.53
C ASN A 137 -11.65 16.41 -9.21
N SER A 138 -10.57 15.77 -8.75
CA SER A 138 -9.84 16.17 -7.55
C SER A 138 -8.87 17.30 -7.85
N ASP A 139 -8.63 18.15 -6.87
CA ASP A 139 -7.64 19.23 -6.92
C ASP A 139 -6.20 18.74 -6.66
N ASN A 140 -6.04 17.55 -6.05
CA ASN A 140 -4.74 16.91 -5.80
C ASN A 140 -4.84 15.37 -5.89
N PRO A 141 -5.07 14.80 -7.10
CA PRO A 141 -5.38 13.39 -7.26
C PRO A 141 -4.12 12.51 -7.20
N HIS A 142 -4.16 11.47 -6.36
CA HIS A 142 -3.06 10.52 -6.21
C HIS A 142 -3.49 9.07 -6.42
N ILE A 143 -2.63 8.31 -7.12
CA ILE A 143 -2.62 6.85 -7.11
C ILE A 143 -1.33 6.43 -6.39
N LEU A 144 -1.45 5.68 -5.31
CA LEU A 144 -0.33 5.11 -4.57
C LEU A 144 -0.37 3.60 -4.62
N THR A 145 0.67 2.99 -5.16
CA THR A 145 0.76 1.53 -5.30
C THR A 145 1.85 0.98 -4.38
N LEU A 146 1.48 0.01 -3.53
CA LEU A 146 2.39 -0.59 -2.56
C LEU A 146 3.23 -1.68 -3.24
N SER A 147 4.26 -1.23 -3.95
CA SER A 147 5.14 -2.07 -4.75
C SER A 147 6.56 -1.52 -4.82
N PRO A 148 7.57 -2.40 -5.04
CA PRO A 148 8.98 -2.03 -4.97
C PRO A 148 9.46 -1.25 -6.21
N PRO A 149 10.62 -0.58 -6.10
CA PRO A 149 11.35 -0.12 -7.28
C PRO A 149 11.73 -1.29 -8.18
N ILE A 150 11.69 -1.07 -9.50
CA ILE A 150 12.09 -2.10 -10.49
C ILE A 150 13.62 -2.14 -10.57
N ARG A 151 14.20 -3.27 -10.22
CA ARG A 151 15.63 -3.53 -10.25
C ARG A 151 15.91 -4.81 -11.05
N LEU A 152 16.76 -4.70 -12.07
CA LEU A 152 17.04 -5.79 -13.02
C LEU A 152 18.36 -6.52 -12.77
N GLU A 153 19.11 -6.16 -11.73
CA GLU A 153 20.31 -6.90 -11.33
C GLU A 153 19.91 -8.33 -10.89
N PRO A 154 20.69 -9.35 -11.25
CA PRO A 154 20.31 -10.76 -11.01
C PRO A 154 19.86 -11.11 -9.59
N LYS A 155 20.49 -10.49 -8.58
CA LYS A 155 20.14 -10.70 -7.16
C LYS A 155 18.68 -10.33 -6.84
N TRP A 156 18.07 -9.41 -7.62
CA TRP A 156 16.72 -8.89 -7.39
C TRP A 156 15.63 -9.62 -8.18
N LEU A 157 16.00 -10.57 -9.06
CA LEU A 157 15.04 -11.31 -9.87
C LEU A 157 14.42 -12.51 -9.14
N ARG A 158 14.56 -12.57 -7.83
CA ARG A 158 13.98 -13.62 -6.98
C ARG A 158 13.28 -13.05 -5.73
N PRO A 159 12.27 -13.74 -5.19
CA PRO A 159 11.64 -14.97 -5.73
C PRO A 159 10.83 -14.66 -6.99
N THR A 160 11.02 -15.44 -8.05
CA THR A 160 10.57 -15.10 -9.41
C THR A 160 9.07 -14.84 -9.51
N ALA A 161 8.23 -15.74 -8.98
CA ALA A 161 6.78 -15.63 -9.09
C ALA A 161 6.23 -14.38 -8.37
N TYR A 162 6.73 -14.10 -7.16
CA TYR A 162 6.31 -12.93 -6.39
C TYR A 162 6.88 -11.63 -6.96
N MET A 163 8.14 -11.67 -7.43
CA MET A 163 8.77 -10.53 -8.13
C MET A 163 7.96 -10.12 -9.37
N MET A 164 7.57 -11.08 -10.23
CA MET A 164 6.77 -10.78 -11.41
C MET A 164 5.46 -10.08 -11.05
N ALA A 165 4.76 -10.57 -10.02
CA ALA A 165 3.52 -9.97 -9.56
C ALA A 165 3.75 -8.56 -8.99
N LYS A 166 4.77 -8.36 -8.15
CA LYS A 166 5.08 -7.06 -7.55
C LYS A 166 5.61 -6.04 -8.57
N TYR A 167 6.52 -6.45 -9.46
CA TYR A 167 6.99 -5.58 -10.54
C TYR A 167 5.88 -5.24 -11.52
N GLY A 168 4.91 -6.14 -11.75
CA GLY A 168 3.73 -5.84 -12.53
C GLY A 168 2.89 -4.70 -11.95
N MET A 169 2.77 -4.62 -10.61
CA MET A 169 2.15 -3.46 -9.94
C MET A 169 2.95 -2.18 -10.19
N SER A 170 4.28 -2.24 -10.07
CA SER A 170 5.16 -1.08 -10.28
C SER A 170 5.10 -0.58 -11.72
N LEU A 171 5.14 -1.50 -12.70
CA LEU A 171 4.99 -1.15 -14.12
C LEU A 171 3.63 -0.51 -14.41
N CYS A 172 2.56 -1.01 -13.81
CA CYS A 172 1.22 -0.43 -13.92
C CYS A 172 1.20 1.01 -13.37
N ALA A 173 1.75 1.23 -12.18
CA ALA A 173 1.79 2.55 -11.56
C ALA A 173 2.61 3.56 -12.39
N LEU A 174 3.78 3.16 -12.88
CA LEU A 174 4.65 4.02 -13.72
C LEU A 174 4.02 4.30 -15.09
N GLY A 175 3.35 3.32 -15.70
CA GLY A 175 2.60 3.50 -16.94
C GLY A 175 1.44 4.49 -16.77
N ILE A 176 0.70 4.40 -15.67
CA ILE A 176 -0.38 5.35 -15.35
C ILE A 176 0.18 6.77 -15.15
N ALA A 177 1.36 6.91 -14.52
CA ALA A 177 2.00 8.22 -14.37
C ALA A 177 2.29 8.87 -15.72
N GLU A 178 2.79 8.11 -16.69
CA GLU A 178 3.07 8.58 -18.04
C GLU A 178 1.77 8.92 -18.81
N GLU A 179 0.76 8.06 -18.71
CA GLU A 179 -0.50 8.23 -19.43
C GLU A 179 -1.34 9.39 -18.89
N PHE A 180 -1.35 9.63 -17.57
CA PHE A 180 -2.27 10.57 -16.91
C PHE A 180 -1.60 11.73 -16.17
N GLY A 181 -0.28 11.78 -16.08
CA GLY A 181 0.46 12.87 -15.44
C GLY A 181 0.15 14.24 -16.08
N HIS A 182 -0.05 14.28 -17.40
CA HIS A 182 -0.45 15.50 -18.10
C HIS A 182 -1.84 16.04 -17.71
N LEU A 183 -2.66 15.22 -17.04
CA LEU A 183 -3.96 15.62 -16.45
C LEU A 183 -3.83 15.97 -14.96
N GLY A 184 -2.61 16.02 -14.42
CA GLY A 184 -2.35 16.33 -13.01
C GLY A 184 -2.58 15.15 -12.06
N ILE A 185 -2.79 13.92 -12.56
CA ILE A 185 -2.95 12.73 -11.72
C ILE A 185 -1.57 12.16 -11.39
N ALA A 186 -1.19 12.20 -10.13
CA ALA A 186 0.03 11.55 -9.66
C ALA A 186 -0.16 10.04 -9.55
N SER A 187 0.85 9.28 -9.98
CA SER A 187 0.90 7.84 -9.73
C SER A 187 2.32 7.46 -9.33
N ASN A 188 2.48 6.93 -8.12
CA ASN A 188 3.77 6.58 -7.52
C ASN A 188 3.72 5.19 -6.91
N THR A 189 4.90 4.57 -6.76
CA THR A 189 5.05 3.37 -5.93
C THR A 189 5.69 3.71 -4.61
N LEU A 190 5.39 2.93 -3.56
CA LEU A 190 5.99 3.05 -2.25
C LEU A 190 6.34 1.66 -1.71
N TRP A 191 7.57 1.50 -1.18
CA TRP A 191 8.06 0.25 -0.63
C TRP A 191 8.90 0.50 0.63
N PRO A 192 8.88 -0.38 1.65
CA PRO A 192 9.70 -0.17 2.84
C PRO A 192 11.12 -0.67 2.62
N ARG A 193 12.09 -0.10 3.34
CA ARG A 193 13.46 -0.61 3.40
C ARG A 193 13.58 -1.79 4.37
N THR A 194 12.72 -1.83 5.37
CA THR A 194 12.72 -2.88 6.40
C THR A 194 11.48 -3.77 6.28
N MET A 195 11.57 -4.97 6.83
CA MET A 195 10.36 -5.73 7.11
C MET A 195 9.41 -4.89 7.96
N VAL A 196 8.10 -4.99 7.69
CA VAL A 196 7.05 -4.30 8.44
C VAL A 196 6.25 -5.29 9.26
N ALA A 197 6.12 -5.04 10.56
CA ALA A 197 5.47 -5.92 11.51
C ALA A 197 3.98 -6.12 11.18
N THR A 198 3.67 -7.19 10.47
CA THR A 198 2.32 -7.54 10.02
C THR A 198 2.07 -9.04 10.22
N ALA A 199 0.81 -9.45 10.10
CA ALA A 199 0.46 -10.87 10.12
C ALA A 199 1.17 -11.70 9.03
N ALA A 200 1.59 -11.07 7.93
CA ALA A 200 2.39 -11.75 6.90
C ALA A 200 3.81 -12.06 7.42
N VAL A 201 4.47 -11.12 8.07
CA VAL A 201 5.79 -11.33 8.70
C VAL A 201 5.66 -12.37 9.81
N GLN A 202 4.68 -12.23 10.69
CA GLN A 202 4.43 -13.17 11.78
C GLN A 202 4.20 -14.60 11.30
N ASN A 203 3.40 -14.80 10.26
CA ASN A 203 2.96 -16.14 9.87
C ASN A 203 3.81 -16.79 8.77
N LEU A 204 4.58 -16.01 7.99
CA LEU A 204 5.25 -16.50 6.77
C LEU A 204 6.76 -16.18 6.70
N LEU A 205 7.26 -15.18 7.47
CA LEU A 205 8.60 -14.65 7.26
C LEU A 205 9.53 -14.80 8.47
N GLY A 206 9.15 -15.55 9.49
CA GLY A 206 10.05 -15.84 10.62
C GLY A 206 9.48 -15.61 12.02
N GLY A 207 8.17 -15.35 12.12
CA GLY A 207 7.49 -15.27 13.42
C GLY A 207 7.99 -14.14 14.32
N ASP A 208 8.09 -14.40 15.63
CA ASP A 208 8.44 -13.40 16.64
C ASP A 208 9.84 -12.79 16.41
N GLU A 209 10.80 -13.56 15.91
CA GLU A 209 12.15 -13.08 15.60
C GLU A 209 12.10 -12.04 14.47
N ALA A 210 11.39 -12.33 13.37
CA ALA A 210 11.22 -11.40 12.26
C ALA A 210 10.43 -10.17 12.68
N MET A 211 9.41 -10.33 13.53
CA MET A 211 8.65 -9.21 14.11
C MET A 211 9.55 -8.28 14.95
N ALA A 212 10.42 -8.83 15.77
CA ALA A 212 11.36 -8.04 16.57
C ALA A 212 12.37 -7.24 15.74
N ARG A 213 12.71 -7.74 14.55
CA ARG A 213 13.61 -7.10 13.57
C ARG A 213 12.89 -6.23 12.54
N SER A 214 11.61 -5.97 12.75
CA SER A 214 10.76 -5.17 11.86
C SER A 214 10.56 -3.77 12.40
N ARG A 215 10.13 -2.87 11.50
CA ARG A 215 9.49 -1.61 11.89
C ARG A 215 7.98 -1.76 11.98
N LYS A 216 7.36 -0.92 12.80
CA LYS A 216 5.91 -0.84 12.96
C LYS A 216 5.24 -0.40 11.64
N PRO A 217 3.97 -0.75 11.40
CA PRO A 217 3.23 -0.31 10.21
C PRO A 217 3.20 1.21 10.01
N GLU A 218 3.44 1.98 11.05
CA GLU A 218 3.49 3.44 11.03
C GLU A 218 4.60 3.99 10.13
N VAL A 219 5.71 3.26 9.93
CA VAL A 219 6.76 3.64 8.96
C VAL A 219 6.18 3.79 7.56
N TYR A 220 5.26 2.90 7.21
CA TYR A 220 4.62 2.92 5.90
C TYR A 220 3.50 3.96 5.82
N SER A 221 2.67 4.05 6.85
CA SER A 221 1.51 4.95 6.84
C SER A 221 1.91 6.42 6.90
N ASP A 222 2.96 6.79 7.65
CA ASP A 222 3.46 8.16 7.70
C ASP A 222 4.17 8.54 6.39
N ALA A 223 4.93 7.62 5.79
CA ALA A 223 5.50 7.82 4.45
C ALA A 223 4.41 8.00 3.39
N ALA A 224 3.37 7.15 3.40
CA ALA A 224 2.23 7.27 2.49
C ALA A 224 1.53 8.63 2.67
N TYR A 225 1.29 9.05 3.92
CA TYR A 225 0.70 10.35 4.23
C TYR A 225 1.55 11.51 3.69
N ALA A 226 2.88 11.44 3.84
CA ALA A 226 3.78 12.46 3.32
C ALA A 226 3.73 12.55 1.78
N VAL A 227 3.69 11.41 1.07
CA VAL A 227 3.53 11.34 -0.40
C VAL A 227 2.21 11.94 -0.84
N LEU A 228 1.10 11.57 -0.20
CA LEU A 228 -0.25 12.01 -0.57
C LEU A 228 -0.51 13.51 -0.31
N ASN A 229 0.36 14.15 0.46
CA ASN A 229 0.35 15.61 0.68
C ASN A 229 1.27 16.37 -0.28
N GLN A 230 1.98 15.71 -1.20
CA GLN A 230 2.78 16.41 -2.23
C GLN A 230 1.87 16.93 -3.35
N PRO A 231 2.29 17.96 -4.10
CA PRO A 231 1.57 18.41 -5.27
C PRO A 231 1.53 17.34 -6.35
N ALA A 232 0.35 16.81 -6.68
CA ALA A 232 0.17 15.72 -7.65
C ALA A 232 0.78 16.04 -9.03
N ALA A 233 0.65 17.29 -9.47
CA ALA A 233 1.14 17.73 -10.78
C ALA A 233 2.67 17.60 -10.97
N THR A 234 3.45 17.55 -9.88
CA THR A 234 4.92 17.53 -9.94
C THR A 234 5.54 16.33 -9.20
N TYR A 235 4.79 15.67 -8.35
CA TYR A 235 5.28 14.53 -7.56
C TYR A 235 4.65 13.22 -8.07
N THR A 236 5.08 12.79 -9.26
CA THR A 236 4.53 11.63 -9.98
C THR A 236 5.63 10.84 -10.68
N GLY A 237 5.35 9.58 -11.03
CA GLY A 237 6.27 8.70 -11.77
C GLY A 237 7.45 8.19 -10.94
N GLN A 238 7.35 8.23 -9.61
CA GLN A 238 8.45 7.88 -8.72
C GLN A 238 8.30 6.50 -8.09
N SER A 239 9.44 5.83 -7.90
CA SER A 239 9.54 4.61 -7.11
C SER A 239 10.20 4.95 -5.77
N LEU A 240 9.37 5.13 -4.75
CA LEU A 240 9.73 5.69 -3.46
C LEU A 240 10.03 4.61 -2.44
N LEU A 241 10.91 4.90 -1.49
CA LEU A 241 11.14 4.10 -0.30
C LEU A 241 10.63 4.83 0.94
N CYS A 242 9.96 4.10 1.85
CA CYS A 242 9.29 4.70 3.01
C CYS A 242 10.24 5.56 3.86
N GLU A 243 11.39 5.00 4.20
CA GLU A 243 12.36 5.66 5.08
C GLU A 243 13.00 6.88 4.40
N ASP A 244 13.21 6.84 3.07
CA ASP A 244 13.70 7.99 2.32
C ASP A 244 12.66 9.12 2.32
N VAL A 245 11.40 8.79 2.08
CA VAL A 245 10.28 9.74 2.14
C VAL A 245 10.15 10.35 3.53
N LEU A 246 10.29 9.55 4.58
CA LEU A 246 10.21 10.06 5.96
C LEU A 246 11.29 11.08 6.27
N ILE A 247 12.52 10.86 5.80
CA ILE A 247 13.63 11.79 5.99
C ILE A 247 13.50 13.01 5.07
N ASP A 248 13.41 12.77 3.77
CA ASP A 248 13.56 13.83 2.75
C ASP A 248 12.30 14.68 2.58
N VAL A 249 11.12 14.10 2.82
CA VAL A 249 9.82 14.76 2.59
C VAL A 249 9.12 15.10 3.89
N ALA A 250 9.09 14.18 4.87
CA ALA A 250 8.42 14.41 6.14
C ALA A 250 9.31 15.06 7.22
N GLY A 251 10.64 15.13 7.00
CA GLY A 251 11.59 15.75 7.93
C GLY A 251 11.83 14.95 9.20
N VAL A 252 11.58 13.63 9.18
CA VAL A 252 11.85 12.74 10.32
C VAL A 252 13.36 12.61 10.49
N THR A 253 13.86 12.92 11.66
CA THR A 253 15.29 12.86 11.98
C THR A 253 15.72 11.56 12.66
N ASP A 254 14.78 10.85 13.28
CA ASP A 254 15.02 9.60 14.00
C ASP A 254 14.03 8.51 13.55
N LEU A 255 14.51 7.54 12.78
CA LEU A 255 13.70 6.41 12.32
C LEU A 255 13.51 5.32 13.40
N SER A 256 14.26 5.36 14.49
CA SER A 256 14.16 4.36 15.57
C SER A 256 12.82 4.38 16.29
N ILE A 257 12.07 5.47 16.20
CA ILE A 257 10.69 5.58 16.71
C ILE A 257 9.74 4.54 16.10
N TYR A 258 10.07 4.08 14.90
CA TYR A 258 9.32 3.04 14.19
C TYR A 258 9.78 1.61 14.52
N ASP A 259 10.92 1.41 15.17
CA ASP A 259 11.42 0.07 15.48
C ASP A 259 10.48 -0.67 16.44
N CYS A 260 10.21 -1.94 16.16
CA CYS A 260 9.40 -2.77 17.06
C CYS A 260 10.14 -3.03 18.37
N VAL A 261 11.45 -3.27 18.29
CA VAL A 261 12.34 -3.43 19.43
C VAL A 261 13.51 -2.47 19.26
N PRO A 262 13.62 -1.43 20.12
CA PRO A 262 14.71 -0.47 20.03
C PRO A 262 16.09 -1.14 20.09
N GLY A 263 16.99 -0.78 19.18
CA GLY A 263 18.34 -1.30 19.11
C GLY A 263 18.48 -2.72 18.53
N SER A 264 17.41 -3.32 18.02
CA SER A 264 17.50 -4.59 17.30
C SER A 264 18.16 -4.41 15.94
N GLU A 265 18.86 -5.44 15.46
CA GLU A 265 19.31 -5.49 14.08
C GLU A 265 18.11 -5.61 13.15
N LEU A 266 17.85 -4.59 12.32
CA LEU A 266 16.69 -4.55 11.44
C LEU A 266 16.83 -5.54 10.27
N GLY A 267 15.74 -6.24 9.96
CA GLY A 267 15.62 -7.06 8.77
C GLY A 267 15.38 -6.19 7.54
N VAL A 268 16.18 -6.39 6.50
CA VAL A 268 16.03 -5.70 5.22
C VAL A 268 14.90 -6.33 4.42
N ASP A 269 14.04 -5.53 3.81
CA ASP A 269 12.99 -6.02 2.93
C ASP A 269 13.54 -6.41 1.54
N LEU A 270 12.72 -7.08 0.74
CA LEU A 270 13.08 -7.47 -0.62
C LEU A 270 13.35 -6.24 -1.50
N TRP A 271 14.28 -6.39 -2.44
CA TRP A 271 14.65 -5.39 -3.47
C TRP A 271 15.27 -4.08 -2.95
N VAL A 272 15.76 -4.06 -1.73
CA VAL A 272 16.51 -2.95 -1.15
C VAL A 272 17.85 -3.42 -0.58
N ASP A 273 18.85 -2.54 -0.52
CA ASP A 273 20.22 -2.90 -0.12
C ASP A 273 20.48 -2.72 1.38
N SER A 274 19.72 -1.87 2.06
CA SER A 274 19.93 -1.56 3.48
C SER A 274 18.63 -1.13 4.17
N PRO A 275 18.54 -1.30 5.50
CA PRO A 275 17.35 -0.93 6.27
C PRO A 275 17.17 0.58 6.44
N ASN A 276 18.25 1.33 6.21
CA ASN A 276 18.24 2.79 6.34
C ASN A 276 18.71 3.45 5.05
N PRO A 277 18.30 4.72 4.78
CA PRO A 277 18.79 5.51 3.65
C PRO A 277 20.31 5.70 3.69
N PRO A 278 20.96 5.89 2.52
CA PRO A 278 22.38 6.19 2.47
C PRO A 278 22.70 7.47 3.26
N GLY A 279 23.72 7.38 4.13
CA GLY A 279 24.15 8.53 4.95
C GLY A 279 23.35 8.74 6.24
N TYR A 280 22.28 8.00 6.49
CA TYR A 280 21.58 8.03 7.77
C TYR A 280 22.46 7.42 8.87
N GLN A 281 22.70 8.20 9.92
CA GLN A 281 23.38 7.76 11.15
C GLN A 281 22.35 7.75 12.30
N GLN A 282 22.25 6.64 12.96
CA GLN A 282 21.47 6.50 14.20
C GLN A 282 22.18 7.19 15.35
#